data_c01ed4205b7c46671334a1e913621d2f
#
_entry.id   c01ed4205b7c46671334a1e913621d2f
#
_cell.length_a   1.000
_cell.length_b   1.000
_cell.length_c   1.000
_cell.angle_alpha   90.00
_cell.angle_beta   90.00
_cell.angle_gamma   90.00
#
_symmetry.space_group_name_H-M   'P 1'
#
loop_
_entity.id
_entity.type
_entity.pdbx_description
1 polymer ?
#
loop_
_entity_poly.entity_id
_entity_poly.type
_entity_poly.pdbx_seq_one_letter_code
_entity_poly.pdbx_strand_id
1 'polypeptide(L)'
;PLYSSAASDVYKRQLLLLIISFGCSPVFAENRAMKDMCNRLFPEHSGNFTFELAPDSLENDFFTIESINDKIKISGNNNNSLATGLNHYLKYYCHTHVSWYATDKIEMPRQLPVLLDKITIFAKCKTRFFLNYCTFGYSMPYWKWKDWERLIDWMALNGVNTPLAITGQEAIWYDVWKEMGLKDQEIRSYFTGPAHLPWHRMSNVDYWQSPLPLSWLKNQRKLQKQIVDRERLLGMTPVLPAFSGHVPAELKRLYPDAAITQMSQWGGYDEKYRSHFIDPMDPLFGKIQKRYLEKQTKLYGTDHIYGIDPFNEVDSPNWDEDFLRTVSDKIFHSIEQVDSLAHWIQMLSLIHI
;
A
#
# COMPACT_ATOMS: atom_id res chain seq x y z
N PRO A 1 0.05 17.99 -67.93
CA PRO A 1 0.25 16.76 -67.26
C PRO A 1 1.45 16.82 -66.31
N LEU A 2 1.22 17.25 -65.11
CA LEU A 2 2.20 17.33 -64.00
C LEU A 2 1.53 16.80 -62.72
N TYR A 3 1.18 15.50 -62.75
CA TYR A 3 0.65 14.81 -61.56
C TYR A 3 1.07 13.34 -61.57
N SER A 4 2.37 13.06 -61.35
CA SER A 4 2.78 11.66 -61.17
C SER A 4 4.04 11.42 -60.32
N SER A 5 4.70 12.45 -59.77
CA SER A 5 5.91 12.23 -58.95
C SER A 5 5.67 12.26 -57.43
N ALA A 6 4.67 13.03 -56.95
CA ALA A 6 4.43 13.18 -55.51
C ALA A 6 3.77 11.92 -54.85
N ALA A 7 2.91 11.20 -55.58
CA ALA A 7 2.25 9.98 -55.06
C ALA A 7 3.23 8.80 -54.87
N SER A 8 4.24 8.69 -55.78
CA SER A 8 5.26 7.65 -55.69
C SER A 8 6.19 7.80 -54.47
N ASP A 9 6.50 9.03 -54.08
CA ASP A 9 7.38 9.29 -52.93
C ASP A 9 6.69 9.13 -51.57
N VAL A 10 5.37 9.37 -51.51
CA VAL A 10 4.55 9.09 -50.31
C VAL A 10 4.43 7.58 -50.08
N TYR A 11 4.18 6.79 -51.15
CA TYR A 11 4.12 5.33 -51.07
C TYR A 11 5.48 4.70 -50.70
N LYS A 12 6.58 5.23 -51.20
CA LYS A 12 7.92 4.76 -50.85
C LYS A 12 8.29 5.08 -49.43
N ARG A 13 7.88 6.24 -48.91
CA ARG A 13 8.06 6.60 -47.48
C ARG A 13 7.17 5.79 -46.55
N GLN A 14 5.93 5.49 -46.92
CA GLN A 14 5.05 4.61 -46.16
C GLN A 14 5.54 3.15 -46.19
N LEU A 15 6.05 2.66 -47.33
CA LEU A 15 6.64 1.32 -47.40
C LEU A 15 7.94 1.23 -46.58
N LEU A 16 8.75 2.28 -46.54
CA LEU A 16 9.99 2.34 -45.74
C LEU A 16 9.66 2.39 -44.24
N LEU A 17 8.60 3.09 -43.83
CA LEU A 17 8.09 3.11 -42.45
C LEU A 17 7.48 1.76 -42.06
N LEU A 18 6.82 1.04 -42.96
CA LEU A 18 6.30 -0.31 -42.73
C LEU A 18 7.43 -1.36 -42.65
N ILE A 19 8.51 -1.23 -43.41
CA ILE A 19 9.66 -2.15 -43.35
C ILE A 19 10.50 -1.92 -42.07
N ILE A 20 10.57 -0.69 -41.57
CA ILE A 20 11.24 -0.37 -40.31
C ILE A 20 10.41 -0.87 -39.10
N SER A 21 9.08 -1.01 -39.21
CA SER A 21 8.22 -1.54 -38.16
C SER A 21 8.18 -3.07 -38.06
N PHE A 22 8.64 -3.79 -39.11
CA PHE A 22 8.70 -5.25 -39.12
C PHE A 22 10.07 -5.85 -38.81
N GLY A 23 11.10 -5.04 -38.61
CA GLY A 23 12.47 -5.47 -38.35
C GLY A 23 12.93 -5.42 -36.90
N CYS A 24 12.10 -4.90 -35.98
CA CYS A 24 12.37 -4.99 -34.55
C CYS A 24 11.64 -6.20 -33.99
N SER A 25 12.32 -7.35 -33.91
CA SER A 25 11.94 -8.37 -32.93
C SER A 25 11.75 -7.60 -31.62
N PRO A 26 10.63 -7.73 -30.89
CA PRO A 26 10.51 -7.12 -29.59
C PRO A 26 11.64 -7.70 -28.75
N VAL A 27 12.72 -6.96 -28.56
CA VAL A 27 13.62 -7.20 -27.46
C VAL A 27 12.72 -7.02 -26.25
N PHE A 28 12.21 -8.13 -25.71
CA PHE A 28 11.42 -8.12 -24.50
C PHE A 28 12.27 -7.41 -23.46
N ALA A 29 11.89 -6.19 -23.11
CA ALA A 29 12.62 -5.42 -22.12
C ALA A 29 12.66 -6.28 -20.85
N GLU A 30 13.87 -6.61 -20.40
CA GLU A 30 14.07 -7.41 -19.19
C GLU A 30 13.26 -6.81 -18.05
N ASN A 31 12.43 -7.62 -17.38
CA ASN A 31 11.63 -7.13 -16.24
C ASN A 31 12.56 -6.75 -15.08
N ARG A 32 12.90 -5.46 -15.04
CA ARG A 32 13.87 -4.91 -14.10
C ARG A 32 13.45 -5.11 -12.64
N ALA A 33 12.16 -4.99 -12.32
CA ALA A 33 11.68 -5.17 -10.94
C ALA A 33 11.98 -6.57 -10.41
N MET A 34 11.72 -7.58 -11.22
CA MET A 34 11.98 -8.98 -10.88
C MET A 34 13.46 -9.31 -10.87
N LYS A 35 14.23 -8.75 -11.81
CA LYS A 35 15.69 -8.90 -11.85
C LYS A 35 16.35 -8.33 -10.59
N ASP A 36 15.95 -7.13 -10.19
CA ASP A 36 16.45 -6.48 -8.98
C ASP A 36 16.08 -7.30 -7.73
N MET A 37 14.90 -7.91 -7.68
CA MET A 37 14.50 -8.83 -6.60
C MET A 37 15.42 -10.05 -6.55
N CYS A 38 15.66 -10.73 -7.68
CA CYS A 38 16.56 -11.88 -7.72
C CYS A 38 17.98 -11.51 -7.29
N ASN A 39 18.50 -10.35 -7.72
CA ASN A 39 19.81 -9.86 -7.32
C ASN A 39 19.94 -9.60 -5.81
N ARG A 40 18.83 -9.20 -5.14
CA ARG A 40 18.83 -9.07 -3.68
C ARG A 40 18.76 -10.41 -2.97
N LEU A 41 17.99 -11.34 -3.50
CA LEU A 41 17.71 -12.62 -2.83
C LEU A 41 18.82 -13.66 -3.06
N PHE A 42 19.26 -13.81 -4.32
CA PHE A 42 20.24 -14.84 -4.73
C PHE A 42 21.05 -14.37 -5.96
N PRO A 43 21.98 -13.43 -5.79
CA PRO A 43 22.70 -12.77 -6.89
C PRO A 43 23.42 -13.76 -7.82
N GLU A 44 23.96 -14.87 -7.30
CA GLU A 44 24.70 -15.89 -8.05
C GLU A 44 23.83 -16.64 -9.06
N HIS A 45 22.50 -16.72 -8.83
CA HIS A 45 21.53 -17.41 -9.69
C HIS A 45 20.58 -16.45 -10.43
N SER A 46 20.70 -15.14 -10.24
CA SER A 46 19.77 -14.18 -10.83
C SER A 46 19.69 -14.25 -12.36
N GLY A 47 20.78 -14.64 -13.02
CA GLY A 47 20.86 -14.81 -14.47
C GLY A 47 20.15 -16.06 -15.01
N ASN A 48 19.78 -17.00 -14.15
CA ASN A 48 19.09 -18.23 -14.54
C ASN A 48 17.57 -18.05 -14.70
N PHE A 49 17.03 -16.90 -14.34
CA PHE A 49 15.60 -16.60 -14.43
C PHE A 49 15.31 -15.61 -15.53
N THR A 50 14.20 -15.83 -16.25
CA THR A 50 13.62 -14.88 -17.19
C THR A 50 12.16 -14.62 -16.84
N PHE A 51 11.73 -13.35 -16.95
CA PHE A 51 10.40 -12.91 -16.56
C PHE A 51 9.69 -12.26 -17.73
N GLU A 52 8.45 -12.67 -18.00
CA GLU A 52 7.64 -12.16 -19.09
C GLU A 52 6.25 -11.78 -18.59
N LEU A 53 5.83 -10.54 -18.88
CA LEU A 53 4.44 -10.13 -18.64
C LEU A 53 3.56 -10.66 -19.77
N ALA A 54 2.63 -11.52 -19.41
CA ALA A 54 1.58 -11.99 -20.30
C ALA A 54 0.47 -10.93 -20.43
N PRO A 55 -0.27 -10.90 -21.56
CA PRO A 55 -1.44 -10.02 -21.69
C PRO A 55 -2.44 -10.24 -20.54
N ASP A 56 -2.94 -9.15 -19.98
CA ASP A 56 -3.95 -9.19 -18.92
C ASP A 56 -5.33 -9.43 -19.54
N SER A 57 -5.57 -10.69 -19.94
CA SER A 57 -6.82 -11.11 -20.57
C SER A 57 -7.71 -11.97 -19.65
N LEU A 58 -7.24 -12.26 -18.43
CA LEU A 58 -7.90 -13.15 -17.48
C LEU A 58 -8.32 -12.38 -16.23
N GLU A 59 -9.46 -12.77 -15.69
CA GLU A 59 -10.07 -12.10 -14.54
C GLU A 59 -9.27 -12.25 -13.23
N ASN A 60 -8.45 -13.31 -13.14
CA ASN A 60 -7.65 -13.63 -11.96
C ASN A 60 -6.16 -13.56 -12.24
N ASP A 61 -5.39 -13.20 -11.24
CA ASP A 61 -3.93 -13.31 -11.29
C ASP A 61 -3.50 -14.73 -11.58
N PHE A 62 -2.48 -14.88 -12.42
CA PHE A 62 -1.90 -16.20 -12.74
C PHE A 62 -0.41 -16.10 -13.02
N PHE A 63 0.27 -17.24 -12.87
CA PHE A 63 1.63 -17.39 -13.36
C PHE A 63 1.80 -18.74 -14.06
N THR A 64 2.79 -18.78 -14.95
CA THR A 64 3.30 -20.03 -15.54
C THR A 64 4.78 -20.16 -15.27
N ILE A 65 5.26 -21.39 -15.15
CA ILE A 65 6.69 -21.70 -15.01
C ILE A 65 7.04 -22.80 -16.00
N GLU A 66 8.13 -22.60 -16.73
CA GLU A 66 8.67 -23.58 -17.69
C GLU A 66 10.20 -23.50 -17.75
N SER A 67 10.85 -24.59 -18.08
CA SER A 67 12.30 -24.64 -18.34
C SER A 67 12.57 -24.48 -19.81
N ILE A 68 13.34 -23.44 -20.21
CA ILE A 68 13.70 -23.17 -21.59
C ILE A 68 15.19 -22.81 -21.66
N ASN A 69 15.96 -23.53 -22.50
CA ASN A 69 17.38 -23.22 -22.75
C ASN A 69 18.19 -23.04 -21.45
N ASP A 70 18.13 -23.99 -20.54
CA ASP A 70 18.80 -23.98 -19.23
C ASP A 70 18.41 -22.82 -18.30
N LYS A 71 17.31 -22.13 -18.60
CA LYS A 71 16.74 -21.07 -17.75
C LYS A 71 15.32 -21.42 -17.29
N ILE A 72 14.95 -20.84 -16.17
CA ILE A 72 13.59 -20.90 -15.65
C ILE A 72 12.85 -19.66 -16.13
N LYS A 73 11.87 -19.86 -17.00
CA LYS A 73 10.99 -18.80 -17.49
C LYS A 73 9.74 -18.74 -16.64
N ILE A 74 9.43 -17.56 -16.12
CA ILE A 74 8.23 -17.29 -15.36
C ILE A 74 7.43 -16.23 -16.11
N SER A 75 6.17 -16.54 -16.43
CA SER A 75 5.26 -15.58 -17.07
C SER A 75 4.04 -15.35 -16.19
N GLY A 76 3.46 -14.16 -16.24
CA GLY A 76 2.28 -13.80 -15.44
C GLY A 76 1.70 -12.45 -15.87
N ASN A 77 0.49 -12.13 -15.45
CA ASN A 77 -0.20 -10.92 -15.88
C ASN A 77 0.30 -9.64 -15.18
N ASN A 78 1.03 -9.74 -14.07
CA ASN A 78 1.64 -8.61 -13.37
C ASN A 78 2.87 -9.03 -12.57
N ASN A 79 3.61 -8.06 -12.00
CA ASN A 79 4.83 -8.36 -11.25
C ASN A 79 4.57 -9.16 -9.95
N ASN A 80 3.40 -9.01 -9.33
CA ASN A 80 3.01 -9.81 -8.17
C ASN A 80 2.86 -11.29 -8.54
N SER A 81 2.23 -11.57 -9.67
CA SER A 81 2.11 -12.92 -10.24
C SER A 81 3.49 -13.52 -10.58
N LEU A 82 4.39 -12.73 -11.17
CA LEU A 82 5.76 -13.17 -11.45
C LEU A 82 6.53 -13.51 -10.18
N ALA A 83 6.43 -12.68 -9.14
CA ALA A 83 7.05 -12.92 -7.84
C ALA A 83 6.48 -14.17 -7.16
N THR A 84 5.16 -14.37 -7.23
CA THR A 84 4.50 -15.56 -6.69
C THR A 84 4.96 -16.82 -7.43
N GLY A 85 5.09 -16.76 -8.75
CA GLY A 85 5.66 -17.85 -9.56
C GLY A 85 7.11 -18.17 -9.20
N LEU A 86 7.92 -17.12 -8.97
CA LEU A 86 9.29 -17.31 -8.48
C LEU A 86 9.31 -18.03 -7.14
N ASN A 87 8.52 -17.59 -6.16
CA ASN A 87 8.44 -18.25 -4.86
C ASN A 87 7.93 -19.70 -4.96
N HIS A 88 6.97 -19.96 -5.85
CA HIS A 88 6.51 -21.32 -6.11
C HIS A 88 7.67 -22.22 -6.58
N TYR A 89 8.49 -21.74 -7.51
CA TYR A 89 9.65 -22.47 -7.97
C TYR A 89 10.69 -22.68 -6.86
N LEU A 90 11.03 -21.64 -6.13
CA LEU A 90 11.97 -21.72 -5.01
C LEU A 90 11.50 -22.74 -3.96
N LYS A 91 10.23 -22.70 -3.58
CA LYS A 91 9.67 -23.54 -2.52
C LYS A 91 9.54 -25.01 -2.93
N TYR A 92 8.98 -25.28 -4.10
CA TYR A 92 8.58 -26.64 -4.48
C TYR A 92 9.62 -27.38 -5.31
N TYR A 93 10.53 -26.68 -5.98
CA TYR A 93 11.58 -27.27 -6.78
C TYR A 93 12.98 -27.10 -6.18
N CYS A 94 13.30 -25.91 -5.66
CA CYS A 94 14.58 -25.69 -5.00
C CYS A 94 14.58 -26.07 -3.53
N HIS A 95 13.43 -26.34 -2.92
CA HIS A 95 13.26 -26.58 -1.48
C HIS A 95 13.84 -25.47 -0.62
N THR A 96 13.74 -24.25 -1.11
CA THR A 96 14.30 -23.02 -0.52
C THR A 96 13.19 -22.14 -0.01
N HIS A 97 13.38 -21.53 1.16
CA HIS A 97 12.42 -20.65 1.82
C HIS A 97 12.96 -19.23 1.94
N VAL A 98 12.12 -18.26 1.59
CA VAL A 98 12.39 -16.84 1.81
C VAL A 98 11.59 -16.34 3.01
N SER A 99 12.29 -15.85 4.04
CA SER A 99 11.67 -15.28 5.23
C SER A 99 11.82 -13.76 5.24
N TRP A 100 10.78 -13.04 5.63
CA TRP A 100 10.87 -11.61 5.89
C TRP A 100 11.57 -11.30 7.23
N TYR A 101 11.64 -12.30 8.09
CA TYR A 101 12.12 -12.19 9.46
C TYR A 101 13.60 -12.61 9.60
N ALA A 102 13.99 -13.72 8.98
CA ALA A 102 15.36 -14.20 9.03
C ALA A 102 16.26 -13.43 8.05
N THR A 103 17.50 -13.20 8.45
CA THR A 103 18.51 -12.49 7.65
C THR A 103 19.50 -13.42 6.98
N ASP A 104 19.31 -14.72 7.14
CA ASP A 104 20.20 -15.73 6.61
C ASP A 104 20.26 -15.71 5.08
N LYS A 105 21.39 -16.06 4.52
CA LYS A 105 21.58 -16.19 3.08
C LYS A 105 20.67 -17.31 2.57
N ILE A 106 19.97 -17.04 1.47
CA ILE A 106 19.14 -18.04 0.80
C ILE A 106 20.07 -19.05 0.14
N GLU A 107 19.95 -20.32 0.54
CA GLU A 107 20.71 -21.42 -0.07
C GLU A 107 19.98 -21.92 -1.30
N MET A 108 20.65 -21.82 -2.45
CA MET A 108 20.15 -22.29 -3.72
C MET A 108 20.90 -23.58 -4.14
N PRO A 109 20.20 -24.54 -4.78
CA PRO A 109 20.89 -25.71 -5.34
C PRO A 109 21.89 -25.25 -6.41
N ARG A 110 23.05 -25.93 -6.47
CA ARG A 110 24.11 -25.60 -7.45
C ARG A 110 23.61 -25.67 -8.88
N GLN A 111 22.76 -26.65 -9.19
CA GLN A 111 22.06 -26.77 -10.46
C GLN A 111 20.56 -26.63 -10.20
N LEU A 112 19.93 -25.70 -10.90
CA LEU A 112 18.50 -25.47 -10.75
C LEU A 112 17.71 -26.66 -11.29
N PRO A 113 16.71 -27.17 -10.56
CA PRO A 113 15.85 -28.26 -11.04
C PRO A 113 15.10 -27.87 -12.32
N VAL A 114 15.09 -28.77 -13.28
CA VAL A 114 14.38 -28.60 -14.56
C VAL A 114 12.94 -29.08 -14.41
N LEU A 115 11.98 -28.28 -14.90
CA LEU A 115 10.59 -28.72 -15.04
C LEU A 115 10.44 -29.58 -16.29
N LEU A 116 9.83 -30.75 -16.15
CA LEU A 116 9.52 -31.64 -17.28
C LEU A 116 8.35 -31.04 -18.10
N ASP A 117 7.37 -30.49 -17.43
CA ASP A 117 6.18 -29.87 -18.02
C ASP A 117 6.01 -28.43 -17.58
N LYS A 118 5.39 -27.62 -18.43
CA LYS A 118 4.95 -26.28 -18.08
C LYS A 118 3.82 -26.36 -17.06
N ILE A 119 3.93 -25.60 -15.97
CA ILE A 119 2.87 -25.47 -14.98
C ILE A 119 2.17 -24.11 -15.11
N THR A 120 0.87 -24.08 -14.81
CA THR A 120 0.07 -22.86 -14.75
C THR A 120 -0.77 -22.87 -13.48
N ILE A 121 -0.71 -21.79 -12.70
CA ILE A 121 -1.47 -21.66 -11.45
C ILE A 121 -2.20 -20.33 -11.45
N PHE A 122 -3.48 -20.38 -11.08
CA PHE A 122 -4.36 -19.22 -10.94
C PHE A 122 -4.58 -18.89 -9.47
N ALA A 123 -4.67 -17.61 -9.17
CA ALA A 123 -5.08 -17.15 -7.84
C ALA A 123 -6.54 -17.49 -7.59
N LYS A 124 -6.85 -17.99 -6.38
CA LYS A 124 -8.23 -18.31 -5.97
C LYS A 124 -9.02 -17.08 -5.52
N CYS A 125 -8.33 -16.01 -5.11
CA CYS A 125 -8.91 -14.77 -4.61
C CYS A 125 -8.33 -13.57 -5.36
N LYS A 126 -9.16 -12.59 -5.70
CA LYS A 126 -8.73 -11.33 -6.33
C LYS A 126 -7.95 -10.47 -5.34
N THR A 127 -8.47 -10.30 -4.12
CA THR A 127 -7.87 -9.50 -3.06
C THR A 127 -7.16 -10.40 -2.05
N ARG A 128 -5.89 -10.14 -1.84
CA ARG A 128 -5.04 -10.85 -0.89
C ARG A 128 -4.40 -9.81 0.04
N PHE A 129 -5.19 -9.45 1.05
CA PHE A 129 -4.87 -8.41 2.02
C PHE A 129 -3.85 -8.90 3.06
N PHE A 130 -2.97 -8.01 3.52
CA PHE A 130 -2.00 -8.30 4.56
C PHE A 130 -1.69 -7.08 5.43
N LEU A 131 -1.34 -7.33 6.69
CA LEU A 131 -1.09 -6.43 7.80
C LEU A 131 -2.39 -5.93 8.47
N ASN A 132 -2.24 -5.56 9.74
CA ASN A 132 -3.22 -4.83 10.52
C ASN A 132 -2.53 -3.68 11.26
N TYR A 133 -3.28 -2.78 11.90
CA TYR A 133 -2.71 -1.63 12.58
C TYR A 133 -1.69 -2.02 13.65
N CYS A 134 -2.00 -3.01 14.50
CA CYS A 134 -1.18 -3.40 15.64
C CYS A 134 0.22 -3.88 15.26
N THR A 135 0.38 -4.58 14.12
CA THR A 135 1.68 -5.08 13.65
C THR A 135 2.69 -3.96 13.45
N PHE A 136 2.25 -2.77 13.07
CA PHE A 136 3.11 -1.60 12.94
C PHE A 136 3.70 -1.13 14.28
N GLY A 137 3.06 -1.42 15.42
CA GLY A 137 3.56 -1.13 16.77
C GLY A 137 4.41 -2.24 17.36
N TYR A 138 4.10 -3.49 17.06
CA TYR A 138 4.80 -4.63 17.65
C TYR A 138 6.19 -4.88 17.07
N SER A 139 6.36 -4.69 15.76
CA SER A 139 7.60 -5.04 15.07
C SER A 139 8.24 -3.88 14.31
N MET A 140 7.47 -2.90 13.83
CA MET A 140 7.88 -1.99 12.76
C MET A 140 8.14 -0.52 13.17
N PRO A 141 8.00 -0.07 14.44
CA PRO A 141 8.09 1.36 14.77
C PRO A 141 9.40 2.02 14.32
N TYR A 142 10.51 1.27 14.39
CA TYR A 142 11.84 1.79 14.09
C TYR A 142 12.45 1.20 12.82
N TRP A 143 11.67 0.53 12.01
CA TRP A 143 12.11 -0.05 10.74
C TRP A 143 12.63 1.02 9.79
N LYS A 144 13.70 0.67 9.10
CA LYS A 144 14.31 1.46 8.03
C LYS A 144 13.94 0.84 6.68
N TRP A 145 14.35 1.50 5.60
CA TRP A 145 14.06 1.04 4.25
C TRP A 145 14.42 -0.43 4.01
N LYS A 146 15.57 -0.90 4.49
CA LYS A 146 16.00 -2.31 4.28
C LYS A 146 15.05 -3.33 4.90
N ASP A 147 14.45 -3.00 6.05
CA ASP A 147 13.50 -3.88 6.73
C ASP A 147 12.20 -3.95 5.94
N TRP A 148 11.72 -2.79 5.51
CA TRP A 148 10.54 -2.68 4.64
C TRP A 148 10.75 -3.31 3.27
N GLU A 149 11.89 -3.09 2.60
CA GLU A 149 12.20 -3.70 1.31
C GLU A 149 12.10 -5.22 1.37
N ARG A 150 12.63 -5.82 2.44
CA ARG A 150 12.54 -7.27 2.66
C ARG A 150 11.11 -7.75 2.86
N LEU A 151 10.31 -7.04 3.67
CA LEU A 151 8.91 -7.39 3.88
C LEU A 151 8.12 -7.26 2.58
N ILE A 152 8.34 -6.21 1.80
CA ILE A 152 7.65 -5.98 0.53
C ILE A 152 8.02 -7.07 -0.50
N ASP A 153 9.29 -7.44 -0.60
CA ASP A 153 9.72 -8.56 -1.46
C ASP A 153 9.04 -9.87 -1.01
N TRP A 154 8.97 -10.13 0.30
CA TRP A 154 8.29 -11.29 0.84
C TRP A 154 6.79 -11.27 0.57
N MET A 155 6.13 -10.13 0.72
CA MET A 155 4.70 -9.97 0.39
C MET A 155 4.45 -10.32 -1.07
N ALA A 156 5.24 -9.78 -2.00
CA ALA A 156 5.13 -10.10 -3.42
C ALA A 156 5.33 -11.58 -3.71
N LEU A 157 6.37 -12.20 -3.13
CA LEU A 157 6.65 -13.62 -3.25
C LEU A 157 5.50 -14.51 -2.75
N ASN A 158 4.78 -14.07 -1.74
CA ASN A 158 3.64 -14.80 -1.17
C ASN A 158 2.28 -14.38 -1.74
N GLY A 159 2.28 -13.60 -2.81
CA GLY A 159 1.09 -13.24 -3.56
C GLY A 159 0.19 -12.22 -2.86
N VAL A 160 0.68 -11.50 -1.84
CA VAL A 160 -0.02 -10.36 -1.26
C VAL A 160 -0.08 -9.26 -2.31
N ASN A 161 -1.29 -8.82 -2.66
CA ASN A 161 -1.48 -7.74 -3.64
C ASN A 161 -2.15 -6.50 -3.07
N THR A 162 -2.59 -6.53 -1.81
CA THR A 162 -3.36 -5.45 -1.17
C THR A 162 -2.81 -5.22 0.25
N PRO A 163 -1.58 -4.68 0.41
CA PRO A 163 -1.00 -4.44 1.72
C PRO A 163 -1.56 -3.19 2.38
N LEU A 164 -1.72 -3.20 3.71
CA LEU A 164 -2.01 -1.99 4.49
C LEU A 164 -0.76 -1.10 4.55
N ALA A 165 -0.87 0.16 4.14
CA ALA A 165 0.23 1.10 4.00
C ALA A 165 -0.02 2.40 4.78
N ILE A 166 0.05 2.33 6.12
CA ILE A 166 -0.32 3.41 7.04
C ILE A 166 0.87 4.17 7.65
N THR A 167 2.10 3.80 7.30
CA THR A 167 3.30 4.49 7.76
C THR A 167 3.29 5.97 7.32
N GLY A 168 3.73 6.87 8.19
CA GLY A 168 3.92 8.28 7.85
C GLY A 168 2.66 9.12 7.66
N GLN A 169 1.47 8.60 7.97
CA GLN A 169 0.23 9.38 7.92
C GLN A 169 0.25 10.58 8.88
N GLU A 170 0.99 10.50 9.98
CA GLU A 170 1.15 11.61 10.92
C GLU A 170 1.78 12.85 10.29
N ALA A 171 2.61 12.66 9.25
CA ALA A 171 3.19 13.79 8.50
C ALA A 171 2.14 14.53 7.65
N ILE A 172 1.10 13.84 7.20
CA ILE A 172 -0.04 14.44 6.51
C ILE A 172 -0.92 15.15 7.53
N TRP A 173 -1.24 14.49 8.64
CA TRP A 173 -2.02 15.08 9.74
C TRP A 173 -1.35 16.31 10.32
N TYR A 174 -0.04 16.32 10.45
CA TYR A 174 0.71 17.52 10.86
C TYR A 174 0.44 18.70 9.93
N ASP A 175 0.48 18.49 8.62
CA ASP A 175 0.23 19.53 7.63
C ASP A 175 -1.25 19.99 7.65
N VAL A 176 -2.20 19.05 7.83
CA VAL A 176 -3.64 19.36 7.94
C VAL A 176 -3.93 20.20 9.18
N TRP A 177 -3.48 19.77 10.35
CA TRP A 177 -3.75 20.48 11.60
C TRP A 177 -3.07 21.85 11.65
N LYS A 178 -1.89 21.96 11.06
CA LYS A 178 -1.19 23.24 10.93
C LYS A 178 -1.97 24.24 10.06
N GLU A 179 -2.50 23.81 8.93
CA GLU A 179 -3.36 24.64 8.06
C GLU A 179 -4.68 25.02 8.75
N MET A 180 -5.16 24.19 9.64
CA MET A 180 -6.37 24.47 10.42
C MET A 180 -6.10 25.40 11.63
N GLY A 181 -4.85 25.80 11.87
CA GLY A 181 -4.49 26.80 12.85
C GLY A 181 -3.94 26.28 14.18
N LEU A 182 -3.68 24.96 14.31
CA LEU A 182 -3.04 24.43 15.50
C LEU A 182 -1.54 24.78 15.50
N LYS A 183 -0.97 24.96 16.70
CA LYS A 183 0.45 25.24 16.89
C LYS A 183 1.29 23.97 16.75
N ASP A 184 2.56 24.11 16.34
CA ASP A 184 3.50 23.01 16.19
C ASP A 184 3.53 22.09 17.42
N GLN A 185 3.64 22.66 18.61
CA GLN A 185 3.70 21.89 19.85
C GLN A 185 2.38 21.13 20.12
N GLU A 186 1.23 21.75 19.88
CA GLU A 186 -0.09 21.11 20.06
C GLU A 186 -0.20 19.89 19.14
N ILE A 187 0.14 20.03 17.86
CA ILE A 187 0.06 18.93 16.87
C ILE A 187 0.99 17.79 17.26
N ARG A 188 2.25 18.08 17.60
CA ARG A 188 3.21 17.03 17.93
C ARG A 188 2.91 16.35 19.26
N SER A 189 2.29 17.08 20.20
CA SER A 189 1.84 16.51 21.48
C SER A 189 0.60 15.65 21.34
N TYR A 190 -0.28 15.94 20.38
CA TYR A 190 -1.45 15.12 20.07
C TYR A 190 -1.08 13.69 19.66
N PHE A 191 -0.01 13.49 18.88
CA PHE A 191 0.46 12.16 18.51
C PHE A 191 1.06 11.45 19.73
N THR A 192 0.99 10.12 19.72
CA THR A 192 1.73 9.30 20.68
C THR A 192 3.21 9.18 20.27
N GLY A 193 4.03 8.62 21.16
CA GLY A 193 5.37 8.14 20.80
C GLY A 193 5.32 7.03 19.75
N PRO A 194 6.44 6.79 19.03
CA PRO A 194 6.48 5.90 17.85
C PRO A 194 5.91 4.50 18.06
N ALA A 195 6.17 3.89 19.20
CA ALA A 195 5.74 2.53 19.49
C ALA A 195 4.21 2.40 19.70
N HIS A 196 3.53 3.50 19.98
CA HIS A 196 2.09 3.53 20.27
C HIS A 196 1.26 4.16 19.14
N LEU A 197 1.89 4.59 18.04
CA LEU A 197 1.18 5.18 16.90
C LEU A 197 0.04 4.30 16.33
N PRO A 198 0.13 2.97 16.27
CA PRO A 198 -1.01 2.16 15.82
C PRO A 198 -2.29 2.40 16.61
N TRP A 199 -2.19 2.46 17.93
CA TRP A 199 -3.36 2.70 18.80
C TRP A 199 -3.86 4.15 18.74
N HIS A 200 -2.95 5.10 18.51
CA HIS A 200 -3.34 6.47 18.16
C HIS A 200 -4.13 6.49 16.84
N ARG A 201 -3.66 5.79 15.80
CA ARG A 201 -4.32 5.67 14.49
C ARG A 201 -5.70 5.02 14.56
N MET A 202 -5.91 4.15 15.54
CA MET A 202 -7.20 3.52 15.85
C MET A 202 -8.07 4.34 16.80
N SER A 203 -7.67 5.57 17.13
CA SER A 203 -8.39 6.48 18.06
C SER A 203 -8.45 5.97 19.51
N ASN A 204 -7.54 5.11 19.92
CA ASN A 204 -7.54 4.54 21.27
C ASN A 204 -6.89 5.45 22.31
N VAL A 205 -5.78 6.10 21.97
CA VAL A 205 -4.95 6.86 22.91
C VAL A 205 -4.28 8.03 22.23
N ASP A 206 -4.30 9.21 22.89
CA ASP A 206 -3.62 10.42 22.47
C ASP A 206 -2.56 10.84 23.50
N TYR A 207 -1.64 11.70 23.11
CA TYR A 207 -0.64 12.36 23.97
C TYR A 207 0.36 11.44 24.68
N TRP A 208 0.22 10.12 24.58
CA TRP A 208 1.09 9.18 25.30
C TRP A 208 2.52 9.20 24.77
N GLN A 209 3.50 9.47 25.66
CA GLN A 209 4.92 9.58 25.29
C GLN A 209 5.23 10.63 24.21
N SER A 210 4.43 11.65 24.13
CA SER A 210 4.61 12.79 23.23
C SER A 210 5.60 13.83 23.81
N PRO A 211 6.07 14.83 23.04
CA PRO A 211 5.71 15.14 21.65
C PRO A 211 6.47 14.30 20.62
N LEU A 212 5.81 13.93 19.52
CA LEU A 212 6.47 13.23 18.41
C LEU A 212 7.50 14.16 17.74
N PRO A 213 8.77 13.72 17.55
CA PRO A 213 9.79 14.59 16.96
C PRO A 213 9.50 14.98 15.51
N LEU A 214 9.78 16.22 15.14
CA LEU A 214 9.60 16.70 13.75
C LEU A 214 10.49 15.92 12.76
N SER A 215 11.69 15.51 13.20
CA SER A 215 12.56 14.65 12.40
C SER A 215 11.93 13.28 12.11
N TRP A 216 11.18 12.73 13.06
CA TRP A 216 10.40 11.51 12.87
C TRP A 216 9.38 11.69 11.74
N LEU A 217 8.54 12.70 11.81
CA LEU A 217 7.52 13.01 10.78
C LEU A 217 8.16 13.12 9.39
N LYS A 218 9.26 13.85 9.27
CA LYS A 218 9.99 14.02 8.00
C LYS A 218 10.56 12.70 7.46
N ASN A 219 11.11 11.86 8.34
CA ASN A 219 11.69 10.59 7.93
C ASN A 219 10.60 9.58 7.53
N GLN A 220 9.50 9.51 8.29
CA GLN A 220 8.38 8.61 7.98
C GLN A 220 7.67 9.00 6.67
N ARG A 221 7.55 10.32 6.37
CA ARG A 221 7.06 10.80 5.07
C ARG A 221 7.89 10.24 3.89
N LYS A 222 9.21 10.28 3.99
CA LYS A 222 10.11 9.75 2.96
C LYS A 222 10.00 8.22 2.86
N LEU A 223 9.97 7.55 4.01
CA LEU A 223 9.87 6.10 4.09
C LEU A 223 8.57 5.60 3.46
N GLN A 224 7.43 6.21 3.79
CA GLN A 224 6.14 5.85 3.21
C GLN A 224 6.12 6.00 1.68
N LYS A 225 6.73 7.07 1.15
CA LYS A 225 6.84 7.22 -0.31
C LYS A 225 7.61 6.07 -0.94
N GLN A 226 8.71 5.63 -0.32
CA GLN A 226 9.48 4.47 -0.79
C GLN A 226 8.68 3.17 -0.72
N ILE A 227 7.91 2.98 0.37
CA ILE A 227 7.05 1.81 0.57
C ILE A 227 6.02 1.70 -0.55
N VAL A 228 5.18 2.71 -0.73
CA VAL A 228 4.08 2.66 -1.71
C VAL A 228 4.59 2.59 -3.16
N ASP A 229 5.69 3.28 -3.47
CA ASP A 229 6.30 3.19 -4.79
C ASP A 229 6.81 1.77 -5.09
N ARG A 230 7.41 1.12 -4.08
CA ARG A 230 7.90 -0.26 -4.21
C ARG A 230 6.77 -1.27 -4.30
N GLU A 231 5.72 -1.12 -3.51
CA GLU A 231 4.53 -1.97 -3.56
C GLU A 231 3.90 -1.91 -4.95
N ARG A 232 3.68 -0.72 -5.50
CA ARG A 232 3.15 -0.54 -6.87
C ARG A 232 4.07 -1.12 -7.94
N LEU A 233 5.39 -0.92 -7.81
CA LEU A 233 6.38 -1.51 -8.72
C LEU A 233 6.27 -3.03 -8.79
N LEU A 234 5.94 -3.68 -7.66
CA LEU A 234 5.76 -5.13 -7.58
C LEU A 234 4.30 -5.57 -7.81
N GLY A 235 3.46 -4.72 -8.40
CA GLY A 235 2.10 -5.07 -8.79
C GLY A 235 1.12 -5.18 -7.62
N MET A 236 1.40 -4.48 -6.51
CA MET A 236 0.48 -4.40 -5.37
C MET A 236 -0.31 -3.10 -5.43
N THR A 237 -1.46 -3.10 -4.78
CA THR A 237 -2.36 -1.96 -4.60
C THR A 237 -2.39 -1.57 -3.13
N PRO A 238 -1.56 -0.59 -2.69
CA PRO A 238 -1.51 -0.16 -1.29
C PRO A 238 -2.86 0.33 -0.77
N VAL A 239 -3.24 -0.11 0.44
CA VAL A 239 -4.41 0.41 1.16
C VAL A 239 -3.94 1.58 2.02
N LEU A 240 -4.34 2.79 1.65
CA LEU A 240 -4.00 4.00 2.38
C LEU A 240 -5.07 4.34 3.42
N PRO A 241 -4.74 5.05 4.52
CA PRO A 241 -5.73 5.47 5.49
C PRO A 241 -6.57 6.63 4.96
N ALA A 242 -7.78 6.78 5.52
CA ALA A 242 -8.57 7.98 5.39
C ALA A 242 -9.04 8.46 6.77
N PHE A 243 -9.74 9.60 6.83
CA PHE A 243 -10.18 10.19 8.08
C PHE A 243 -11.38 9.44 8.66
N SER A 244 -11.24 8.98 9.90
CA SER A 244 -12.29 8.24 10.62
C SER A 244 -13.10 9.12 11.59
N GLY A 245 -12.67 10.37 11.83
CA GLY A 245 -13.28 11.25 12.83
C GLY A 245 -12.37 11.58 14.01
N HIS A 246 -11.19 10.97 14.13
CA HIS A 246 -10.24 11.22 15.21
C HIS A 246 -9.57 12.59 15.08
N VAL A 247 -9.71 13.46 16.08
CA VAL A 247 -9.24 14.85 16.07
C VAL A 247 -8.51 15.23 17.36
N PRO A 248 -7.56 16.20 17.30
CA PRO A 248 -6.96 16.75 18.52
C PRO A 248 -8.01 17.52 19.36
N ALA A 249 -7.92 17.41 20.68
CA ALA A 249 -8.78 18.14 21.63
C ALA A 249 -8.73 19.67 21.41
N GLU A 250 -7.56 20.18 21.04
CA GLU A 250 -7.30 21.61 20.80
C GLU A 250 -8.11 22.17 19.63
N LEU A 251 -8.63 21.30 18.74
CA LEU A 251 -9.45 21.74 17.61
C LEU A 251 -10.73 22.42 18.09
N LYS A 252 -11.30 21.99 19.23
CA LYS A 252 -12.50 22.61 19.83
C LYS A 252 -12.30 24.07 20.20
N ARG A 253 -11.08 24.50 20.52
CA ARG A 253 -10.75 25.91 20.79
C ARG A 253 -10.86 26.76 19.51
N LEU A 254 -10.56 26.22 18.36
CA LEU A 254 -10.60 26.89 17.04
C LEU A 254 -11.98 26.81 16.40
N TYR A 255 -12.70 25.73 16.69
CA TYR A 255 -14.05 25.46 16.19
C TYR A 255 -14.98 25.10 17.35
N PRO A 256 -15.40 26.08 18.16
CA PRO A 256 -16.15 25.86 19.41
C PRO A 256 -17.52 25.21 19.18
N ASP A 257 -18.12 25.47 18.00
CA ASP A 257 -19.43 24.93 17.62
C ASP A 257 -19.36 23.52 17.00
N ALA A 258 -18.14 22.99 16.74
CA ALA A 258 -17.98 21.66 16.17
C ALA A 258 -18.41 20.57 17.15
N ALA A 259 -19.15 19.58 16.64
CA ALA A 259 -19.63 18.43 17.39
C ALA A 259 -18.49 17.45 17.72
N ILE A 260 -17.57 17.87 18.59
CA ILE A 260 -16.42 17.08 19.05
C ILE A 260 -16.72 16.55 20.46
N THR A 261 -16.64 15.22 20.61
CA THR A 261 -16.83 14.51 21.87
C THR A 261 -15.55 13.79 22.30
N GLN A 262 -15.35 13.66 23.61
CA GLN A 262 -14.28 12.83 24.15
C GLN A 262 -14.75 11.39 24.17
N MET A 263 -13.90 10.48 23.68
CA MET A 263 -14.19 9.05 23.58
C MET A 263 -14.06 8.34 24.95
N SER A 264 -14.46 7.07 25.04
CA SER A 264 -14.28 6.25 26.23
C SER A 264 -12.79 6.07 26.59
N GLN A 265 -12.53 5.69 27.81
CA GLN A 265 -11.18 5.35 28.28
C GLN A 265 -10.76 4.01 27.69
N TRP A 266 -9.53 3.92 27.17
CA TRP A 266 -8.98 2.71 26.59
C TRP A 266 -7.82 2.14 27.41
N GLY A 267 -7.78 0.82 27.57
CA GLY A 267 -6.63 0.07 28.07
C GLY A 267 -6.12 0.46 29.45
N GLY A 268 -6.93 1.14 30.28
CA GLY A 268 -6.54 1.60 31.62
C GLY A 268 -5.65 2.86 31.62
N TYR A 269 -5.49 3.55 30.47
CA TYR A 269 -4.82 4.85 30.40
C TYR A 269 -5.62 5.91 31.15
N ASP A 270 -4.93 6.90 31.74
CA ASP A 270 -5.56 8.02 32.43
C ASP A 270 -6.47 8.84 31.51
N GLU A 271 -7.46 9.54 32.09
CA GLU A 271 -8.42 10.44 31.43
C GLU A 271 -7.76 11.44 30.45
N LYS A 272 -6.59 11.94 30.76
CA LYS A 272 -5.85 12.92 29.92
C LYS A 272 -5.36 12.35 28.58
N TYR A 273 -5.41 11.02 28.40
CA TYR A 273 -4.99 10.36 27.17
C TYR A 273 -6.16 9.88 26.30
N ARG A 274 -7.38 10.21 26.71
CA ARG A 274 -8.59 9.90 25.93
C ARG A 274 -8.60 10.67 24.62
N SER A 275 -8.94 9.99 23.56
CA SER A 275 -9.08 10.56 22.24
C SER A 275 -10.35 11.41 22.09
N HIS A 276 -10.45 12.13 20.99
CA HIS A 276 -11.61 12.95 20.64
C HIS A 276 -12.08 12.57 19.25
N PHE A 277 -13.39 12.64 19.07
CA PHE A 277 -14.05 12.26 17.82
C PHE A 277 -14.98 13.41 17.38
N ILE A 278 -14.91 13.77 16.09
CA ILE A 278 -15.85 14.70 15.49
C ILE A 278 -16.97 13.90 14.80
N ASP A 279 -18.20 14.30 15.05
CA ASP A 279 -19.39 13.71 14.42
C ASP A 279 -19.29 13.81 12.90
N PRO A 280 -19.45 12.71 12.12
CA PRO A 280 -19.49 12.76 10.67
C PRO A 280 -20.61 13.61 10.06
N MET A 281 -21.62 13.96 10.86
CA MET A 281 -22.66 14.93 10.47
C MET A 281 -22.18 16.37 10.51
N ASP A 282 -21.10 16.66 11.25
CA ASP A 282 -20.55 18.01 11.31
C ASP A 282 -19.93 18.41 9.96
N PRO A 283 -20.26 19.60 9.42
CA PRO A 283 -19.69 20.07 8.16
C PRO A 283 -18.14 20.16 8.16
N LEU A 284 -17.52 20.25 9.33
CA LEU A 284 -16.06 20.29 9.47
C LEU A 284 -15.45 18.92 9.14
N PHE A 285 -16.15 17.82 9.39
CA PHE A 285 -15.69 16.46 9.06
C PHE A 285 -15.28 16.35 7.58
N GLY A 286 -16.18 16.67 6.66
CA GLY A 286 -15.92 16.63 5.21
C GLY A 286 -14.78 17.57 4.78
N LYS A 287 -14.63 18.73 5.44
CA LYS A 287 -13.52 19.66 5.18
C LYS A 287 -12.16 19.06 5.60
N ILE A 288 -12.10 18.34 6.72
CA ILE A 288 -10.90 17.65 7.19
C ILE A 288 -10.57 16.50 6.24
N GLN A 289 -11.56 15.65 5.92
CA GLN A 289 -11.39 14.53 4.99
C GLN A 289 -10.79 14.99 3.65
N LYS A 290 -11.38 16.03 3.06
CA LYS A 290 -10.90 16.58 1.79
C LYS A 290 -9.44 17.03 1.87
N ARG A 291 -9.07 17.82 2.89
CA ARG A 291 -7.68 18.27 3.07
C ARG A 291 -6.71 17.13 3.24
N TYR A 292 -7.12 16.12 4.01
CA TYR A 292 -6.29 14.95 4.25
C TYR A 292 -6.03 14.17 2.96
N LEU A 293 -7.08 13.79 2.25
CA LEU A 293 -6.98 13.00 1.02
C LEU A 293 -6.24 13.73 -0.11
N GLU A 294 -6.50 15.04 -0.30
CA GLU A 294 -5.76 15.86 -1.29
C GLU A 294 -4.25 15.87 -1.00
N LYS A 295 -3.84 16.01 0.27
CA LYS A 295 -2.43 15.97 0.66
C LYS A 295 -1.83 14.57 0.53
N GLN A 296 -2.56 13.54 0.94
CA GLN A 296 -2.15 12.15 0.81
C GLN A 296 -1.92 11.79 -0.66
N THR A 297 -2.89 12.09 -1.52
CA THR A 297 -2.80 11.83 -2.97
C THR A 297 -1.61 12.57 -3.60
N LYS A 298 -1.39 13.83 -3.22
CA LYS A 298 -0.25 14.62 -3.70
C LYS A 298 1.10 14.01 -3.30
N LEU A 299 1.20 13.42 -2.10
CA LEU A 299 2.47 12.89 -1.56
C LEU A 299 2.71 11.43 -1.95
N TYR A 300 1.69 10.61 -1.87
CA TYR A 300 1.82 9.14 -1.98
C TYR A 300 1.08 8.56 -3.20
N GLY A 301 0.29 9.36 -3.90
CA GLY A 301 -0.64 8.87 -4.92
C GLY A 301 -1.90 8.28 -4.30
N THR A 302 -2.74 7.69 -5.14
CA THR A 302 -3.89 6.90 -4.72
C THR A 302 -4.03 5.65 -5.57
N ASP A 303 -4.54 4.58 -4.98
CA ASP A 303 -4.96 3.35 -5.63
C ASP A 303 -6.46 3.12 -5.41
N HIS A 304 -7.15 4.16 -4.95
CA HIS A 304 -8.60 4.20 -4.71
C HIS A 304 -9.08 3.22 -3.63
N ILE A 305 -8.18 2.68 -2.80
CA ILE A 305 -8.53 1.77 -1.70
C ILE A 305 -8.09 2.40 -0.38
N TYR A 306 -9.06 2.53 0.54
CA TYR A 306 -8.84 3.19 1.83
C TYR A 306 -9.22 2.27 2.98
N GLY A 307 -8.33 2.18 3.99
CA GLY A 307 -8.57 1.46 5.24
C GLY A 307 -9.03 2.41 6.34
N ILE A 308 -10.20 2.16 6.89
CA ILE A 308 -10.78 2.95 8.00
C ILE A 308 -11.48 2.01 8.95
N ASP A 309 -11.18 2.15 10.24
CA ASP A 309 -11.85 1.44 11.33
C ASP A 309 -12.38 2.46 12.35
N PRO A 310 -13.59 2.97 12.20
CA PRO A 310 -14.21 3.82 13.22
C PRO A 310 -14.54 2.96 14.46
N PHE A 311 -14.34 3.54 15.65
CA PHE A 311 -14.67 2.93 16.95
C PHE A 311 -13.96 1.60 17.26
N ASN A 312 -12.74 1.42 16.78
CA ASN A 312 -11.95 0.23 17.08
C ASN A 312 -11.53 0.22 18.57
N GLU A 313 -12.04 -0.72 19.34
CA GLU A 313 -11.77 -0.88 20.78
C GLU A 313 -12.11 0.36 21.65
N VAL A 314 -12.93 1.29 21.15
CA VAL A 314 -13.50 2.41 21.89
C VAL A 314 -15.01 2.44 21.69
N ASP A 315 -15.74 2.92 22.70
CA ASP A 315 -17.19 3.01 22.58
C ASP A 315 -17.61 4.05 21.56
N SER A 316 -18.51 3.65 20.66
CA SER A 316 -19.24 4.60 19.84
C SER A 316 -20.06 5.53 20.72
N PRO A 317 -20.21 6.82 20.36
CA PRO A 317 -21.15 7.71 21.06
C PRO A 317 -22.58 7.19 21.15
N ASN A 318 -22.97 6.35 20.21
CA ASN A 318 -24.25 5.64 20.19
C ASN A 318 -24.09 4.31 19.43
N TRP A 319 -24.68 3.22 19.95
CA TRP A 319 -24.68 1.89 19.33
C TRP A 319 -26.00 1.57 18.60
N ASP A 320 -26.85 2.57 18.38
CA ASP A 320 -28.04 2.42 17.57
C ASP A 320 -27.68 2.10 16.11
N GLU A 321 -28.39 1.14 15.48
CA GLU A 321 -28.10 0.68 14.14
C GLU A 321 -28.21 1.79 13.08
N ASP A 322 -29.22 2.66 13.21
CA ASP A 322 -29.41 3.78 12.27
C ASP A 322 -28.30 4.82 12.42
N PHE A 323 -27.80 5.03 13.65
CA PHE A 323 -26.64 5.91 13.89
C PHE A 323 -25.38 5.32 13.23
N LEU A 324 -25.06 4.05 13.46
CA LEU A 324 -23.88 3.39 12.89
C LEU A 324 -23.91 3.36 11.36
N ARG A 325 -25.11 3.09 10.79
CA ARG A 325 -25.32 3.15 9.33
C ARG A 325 -25.07 4.55 8.80
N THR A 326 -25.62 5.55 9.44
CA THR A 326 -25.47 6.96 9.05
C THR A 326 -24.02 7.42 9.15
N VAL A 327 -23.29 7.03 10.20
CA VAL A 327 -21.86 7.31 10.36
C VAL A 327 -21.07 6.70 9.21
N SER A 328 -21.30 5.42 8.90
CA SER A 328 -20.61 4.73 7.82
C SER A 328 -20.88 5.39 6.46
N ASP A 329 -22.14 5.70 6.16
CA ASP A 329 -22.53 6.40 4.94
C ASP A 329 -21.84 7.76 4.81
N LYS A 330 -21.82 8.55 5.88
CA LYS A 330 -21.19 9.88 5.86
C LYS A 330 -19.67 9.82 5.70
N ILE A 331 -19.02 8.88 6.38
CA ILE A 331 -17.58 8.66 6.20
C ILE A 331 -17.29 8.31 4.74
N PHE A 332 -18.01 7.31 4.17
CA PHE A 332 -17.78 6.88 2.80
C PHE A 332 -18.08 7.98 1.78
N HIS A 333 -19.22 8.67 1.88
CA HIS A 333 -19.55 9.79 1.01
C HIS A 333 -18.53 10.93 1.07
N SER A 334 -17.92 11.19 2.23
CA SER A 334 -16.88 12.20 2.34
C SER A 334 -15.61 11.83 1.57
N ILE A 335 -15.35 10.54 1.40
CA ILE A 335 -14.25 10.04 0.57
C ILE A 335 -14.61 10.13 -0.91
N GLU A 336 -15.82 9.65 -1.30
CA GLU A 336 -16.30 9.68 -2.69
C GLU A 336 -16.33 11.10 -3.28
N GLN A 337 -16.59 12.13 -2.45
CA GLN A 337 -16.53 13.54 -2.88
C GLN A 337 -15.12 13.97 -3.33
N VAL A 338 -14.08 13.29 -2.90
CA VAL A 338 -12.68 13.59 -3.25
C VAL A 338 -12.15 12.58 -4.28
N ASP A 339 -12.55 11.32 -4.15
CA ASP A 339 -12.14 10.21 -4.99
C ASP A 339 -13.36 9.35 -5.36
N SER A 340 -13.94 9.61 -6.53
CA SER A 340 -15.15 8.93 -7.02
C SER A 340 -14.96 7.44 -7.33
N LEU A 341 -13.73 6.94 -7.33
CA LEU A 341 -13.39 5.52 -7.52
C LEU A 341 -13.09 4.81 -6.20
N ALA A 342 -13.34 5.48 -5.07
CA ALA A 342 -12.97 4.97 -3.76
C ALA A 342 -13.62 3.62 -3.42
N HIS A 343 -12.83 2.75 -2.83
CA HIS A 343 -13.24 1.53 -2.16
C HIS A 343 -12.83 1.58 -0.70
N TRP A 344 -13.70 1.16 0.19
CA TRP A 344 -13.41 1.09 1.61
C TRP A 344 -13.17 -0.35 2.04
N ILE A 345 -12.01 -0.59 2.67
CA ILE A 345 -11.73 -1.82 3.41
C ILE A 345 -11.85 -1.52 4.91
N GLN A 346 -12.80 -2.18 5.56
CA GLN A 346 -12.94 -2.16 7.01
C GLN A 346 -12.33 -3.43 7.60
N MET A 347 -11.45 -3.27 8.57
CA MET A 347 -10.88 -4.37 9.34
C MET A 347 -11.73 -4.53 10.60
N LEU A 348 -12.58 -5.55 10.62
CA LEU A 348 -13.38 -5.87 11.80
C LEU A 348 -12.47 -6.41 12.91
N SER A 349 -12.59 -5.85 14.10
CA SER A 349 -11.96 -6.44 15.28
C SER A 349 -12.57 -7.81 15.55
N LEU A 350 -11.74 -8.85 15.65
CA LEU A 350 -12.19 -10.21 15.95
C LEU A 350 -12.74 -10.37 17.40
N ILE A 351 -12.64 -9.33 18.22
CA ILE A 351 -13.13 -9.33 19.62
C ILE A 351 -14.67 -9.32 19.68
N HIS A 352 -15.35 -8.97 18.59
CA HIS A 352 -16.80 -8.85 18.52
C HIS A 352 -17.50 -9.93 17.69
N ILE A 353 -16.78 -11.02 17.34
CA ILE A 353 -17.37 -12.18 16.66
C ILE A 353 -17.60 -13.30 17.66
#